data_f2ce48c1c3c22349979d3b019f27f66a
#
_entry.id   f2ce48c1c3c22349979d3b019f27f66a
#
_cell.length_a   1.000
_cell.length_b   1.000
_cell.length_c   1.000
_cell.angle_alpha   90.00
_cell.angle_beta   90.00
_cell.angle_gamma   90.00
#
_symmetry.space_group_name_H-M   'P 1'
#
loop_
_entity.id
_entity.type
_entity.pdbx_description
1 polymer ?
#
loop_
_entity_poly.entity_id
_entity_poly.type
_entity_poly.pdbx_seq_one_letter_code
_entity_poly.pdbx_strand_id
1 'polypeptide(L)'
;MQTTPRRIPVYVVVPPRVLLLDVAGPIEVLRKANLEQEAVHFDVVYIGPARTLGSSVGMTISGIRPMPARLPDDTLVVVPGHADLPLGEPVTSDAQHAAHEQAIVGWLRRSVRPGIRVATICSGAILAARAGLLDGHACTTHHGCTDQLAREAPSAHVRENRLYVVDGERLTSAGITAGIDLMLHVVAGLAGAAVAVAVARFLVVYLRRAGDDPQLSPWLEGRNHMHPSIHRAQDAVAGDPAREWTVTALAREAAISPRHLSRLFNEHAGMSVTDYVNRMRVALASELLSGSQLDMEAVAERSGFGSARQLRRAWGRWNALPPSRSRDLAS
;
A
#
# COMPACT_ATOMS: atom_id res chain seq x y z
N MET A 1 2.94 2.89 -40.70
CA MET A 1 3.71 3.98 -40.10
C MET A 1 4.02 3.56 -38.67
N GLN A 2 5.27 3.28 -38.33
CA GLN A 2 5.66 3.06 -36.92
C GLN A 2 5.53 4.41 -36.18
N THR A 3 4.59 4.52 -35.33
CA THR A 3 4.45 5.70 -34.47
C THR A 3 5.58 5.68 -33.41
N THR A 4 6.38 6.75 -33.35
CA THR A 4 7.41 6.90 -32.34
C THR A 4 6.75 6.81 -30.96
N PRO A 5 7.24 5.98 -30.03
CA PRO A 5 6.65 5.84 -28.71
C PRO A 5 6.67 7.17 -27.94
N ARG A 6 5.59 7.45 -27.19
CA ARG A 6 5.58 8.55 -26.21
C ARG A 6 6.56 8.20 -25.09
N ARG A 7 7.59 9.01 -24.93
CA ARG A 7 8.60 8.80 -23.88
C ARG A 7 8.20 9.50 -22.59
N ILE A 8 8.17 8.76 -21.51
CA ILE A 8 7.88 9.26 -20.17
C ILE A 8 9.18 9.23 -19.36
N PRO A 9 9.81 10.38 -19.07
CA PRO A 9 10.97 10.42 -18.18
C PRO A 9 10.57 10.00 -16.76
N VAL A 10 11.28 9.03 -16.16
CA VAL A 10 11.05 8.54 -14.82
C VAL A 10 12.30 8.74 -13.98
N TYR A 11 12.23 9.61 -12.98
CA TYR A 11 13.35 9.87 -12.07
C TYR A 11 13.08 9.21 -10.73
N VAL A 12 13.85 8.18 -10.41
CA VAL A 12 13.77 7.47 -9.13
C VAL A 12 14.78 8.08 -8.17
N VAL A 13 14.28 8.75 -7.16
CA VAL A 13 15.12 9.34 -6.10
C VAL A 13 15.53 8.24 -5.15
N VAL A 14 16.82 7.96 -5.00
CA VAL A 14 17.34 6.95 -4.09
C VAL A 14 17.78 7.62 -2.79
N PRO A 15 16.97 7.52 -1.70
CA PRO A 15 17.38 8.01 -0.39
C PRO A 15 18.44 7.05 0.24
N PRO A 16 19.22 7.48 1.21
CA PRO A 16 20.04 6.58 1.99
C PRO A 16 19.18 5.55 2.75
N ARG A 17 19.67 4.34 2.95
CA ARG A 17 18.94 3.23 3.58
C ARG A 17 17.62 2.89 2.86
N VAL A 18 17.58 3.10 1.53
CA VAL A 18 16.36 2.92 0.74
C VAL A 18 15.76 1.52 0.95
N LEU A 19 14.44 1.45 1.11
CA LEU A 19 13.72 0.18 1.09
C LEU A 19 13.81 -0.39 -0.34
N LEU A 20 14.61 -1.46 -0.50
CA LEU A 20 14.94 -1.98 -1.83
C LEU A 20 13.70 -2.43 -2.59
N LEU A 21 12.70 -3.00 -1.91
CA LEU A 21 11.46 -3.44 -2.53
C LEU A 21 10.60 -2.26 -3.01
N ASP A 22 10.67 -1.10 -2.34
CA ASP A 22 9.98 0.13 -2.77
C ASP A 22 10.55 0.70 -4.08
N VAL A 23 11.76 0.31 -4.44
CA VAL A 23 12.36 0.62 -5.75
C VAL A 23 12.10 -0.50 -6.74
N ALA A 24 12.51 -1.72 -6.41
CA ALA A 24 12.54 -2.84 -7.33
C ALA A 24 11.13 -3.21 -7.85
N GLY A 25 10.13 -3.30 -6.94
CA GLY A 25 8.77 -3.67 -7.31
C GLY A 25 8.12 -2.71 -8.32
N PRO A 26 8.00 -1.41 -7.99
CA PRO A 26 7.43 -0.42 -8.89
C PRO A 26 8.16 -0.27 -10.23
N ILE A 27 9.49 -0.32 -10.21
CA ILE A 27 10.27 -0.14 -11.43
C ILE A 27 10.21 -1.38 -12.33
N GLU A 28 10.07 -2.58 -11.75
CA GLU A 28 9.84 -3.80 -12.52
C GLU A 28 8.49 -3.77 -13.26
N VAL A 29 7.47 -3.13 -12.69
CA VAL A 29 6.20 -2.85 -13.38
C VAL A 29 6.44 -2.02 -14.65
N LEU A 30 7.18 -0.91 -14.54
CA LEU A 30 7.47 -0.02 -15.67
C LEU A 30 8.36 -0.71 -16.73
N ARG A 31 9.39 -1.45 -16.27
CA ARG A 31 10.25 -2.25 -17.16
C ARG A 31 9.43 -3.25 -17.97
N LYS A 32 8.54 -3.98 -17.30
CA LYS A 32 7.70 -4.97 -17.99
C LYS A 32 6.68 -4.30 -18.92
N ALA A 33 6.12 -3.16 -18.54
CA ALA A 33 5.23 -2.40 -19.41
C ALA A 33 5.93 -1.97 -20.72
N ASN A 34 7.21 -1.59 -20.67
CA ASN A 34 8.00 -1.29 -21.87
C ASN A 34 8.17 -2.50 -22.80
N LEU A 35 8.05 -3.72 -22.29
CA LEU A 35 8.17 -4.97 -23.07
C LEU A 35 6.83 -5.49 -23.61
N GLU A 36 5.71 -5.03 -23.04
CA GLU A 36 4.37 -5.50 -23.42
C GLU A 36 3.72 -4.68 -24.53
N GLN A 37 4.23 -3.49 -24.80
CA GLN A 37 3.67 -2.58 -25.81
C GLN A 37 4.73 -1.56 -26.30
N GLU A 38 4.45 -0.89 -27.43
CA GLU A 38 5.36 0.05 -28.10
C GLU A 38 4.85 1.51 -28.08
N ALA A 39 3.65 1.78 -27.57
CA ALA A 39 3.05 3.11 -27.64
C ALA A 39 3.64 4.09 -26.60
N VAL A 40 4.08 3.58 -25.44
CA VAL A 40 4.66 4.36 -24.34
C VAL A 40 5.98 3.73 -23.91
N HIS A 41 7.01 4.55 -23.67
CA HIS A 41 8.28 4.08 -23.13
C HIS A 41 8.67 4.85 -21.88
N PHE A 42 8.84 4.14 -20.75
CA PHE A 42 9.28 4.69 -19.48
C PHE A 42 10.82 4.71 -19.42
N ASP A 43 11.39 5.91 -19.45
CA ASP A 43 12.85 6.14 -19.40
C ASP A 43 13.31 6.29 -17.95
N VAL A 44 13.71 5.19 -17.33
CA VAL A 44 14.06 5.17 -15.88
C VAL A 44 15.48 5.63 -15.65
N VAL A 45 15.66 6.62 -14.78
CA VAL A 45 16.95 7.15 -14.32
C VAL A 45 16.96 7.19 -12.80
N TYR A 46 17.97 6.58 -12.18
CA TYR A 46 18.19 6.65 -10.74
C TYR A 46 19.02 7.88 -10.40
N ILE A 47 18.52 8.70 -9.49
CA ILE A 47 19.17 9.94 -9.03
C ILE A 47 19.26 9.97 -7.51
N GLY A 48 20.20 10.71 -6.96
CA GLY A 48 20.33 10.82 -5.51
C GLY A 48 21.45 11.76 -5.06
N PRO A 49 21.59 11.91 -3.73
CA PRO A 49 22.59 12.80 -3.13
C PRO A 49 24.02 12.26 -3.21
N ALA A 50 24.18 10.97 -3.47
CA ALA A 50 25.50 10.31 -3.62
C ALA A 50 25.45 9.30 -4.77
N ARG A 51 26.62 8.97 -5.34
CA ARG A 51 26.74 8.00 -6.43
C ARG A 51 26.54 6.55 -5.99
N THR A 52 26.67 6.31 -4.70
CA THR A 52 26.59 5.00 -4.06
C THR A 52 25.91 5.16 -2.72
N LEU A 53 24.90 4.33 -2.44
CA LEU A 53 24.12 4.35 -1.19
C LEU A 53 23.82 2.92 -0.74
N GLY A 54 23.70 2.74 0.58
CA GLY A 54 23.24 1.47 1.16
C GLY A 54 21.72 1.32 1.09
N SER A 55 21.26 0.09 0.97
CA SER A 55 19.85 -0.29 1.02
C SER A 55 19.44 -0.86 2.39
N SER A 56 18.14 -1.01 2.61
CA SER A 56 17.56 -1.64 3.80
C SER A 56 18.04 -3.08 4.05
N VAL A 57 18.42 -3.80 2.99
CA VAL A 57 18.81 -5.22 3.03
C VAL A 57 20.35 -5.41 2.99
N GLY A 58 21.12 -4.38 3.29
CA GLY A 58 22.58 -4.44 3.32
C GLY A 58 23.27 -4.45 1.96
N MET A 59 22.52 -4.36 0.84
CA MET A 59 23.10 -4.23 -0.48
C MET A 59 23.52 -2.78 -0.75
N THR A 60 24.64 -2.62 -1.44
CA THR A 60 25.10 -1.32 -1.93
C THR A 60 24.54 -1.07 -3.34
N ILE A 61 23.86 0.07 -3.51
CA ILE A 61 23.32 0.52 -4.80
C ILE A 61 24.32 1.51 -5.40
N SER A 62 24.75 1.27 -6.62
CA SER A 62 25.66 2.11 -7.41
C SER A 62 25.00 2.58 -8.72
N GLY A 63 25.67 3.45 -9.46
CA GLY A 63 25.14 3.98 -10.73
C GLY A 63 24.11 5.10 -10.54
N ILE A 64 23.98 5.63 -9.34
CA ILE A 64 23.09 6.75 -9.03
C ILE A 64 23.69 8.03 -9.65
N ARG A 65 22.87 8.74 -10.44
CA ARG A 65 23.25 10.01 -11.06
C ARG A 65 22.99 11.17 -10.10
N PRO A 66 23.69 12.30 -10.27
CA PRO A 66 23.35 13.53 -9.56
C PRO A 66 21.90 13.95 -9.85
N MET A 67 21.25 14.55 -8.89
CA MET A 67 19.92 15.14 -9.04
C MET A 67 19.99 16.31 -10.02
N PRO A 68 19.23 16.31 -11.15
CA PRO A 68 19.31 17.32 -12.19
C PRO A 68 18.74 18.67 -11.71
N ALA A 69 19.25 19.78 -12.23
CA ALA A 69 18.75 21.10 -11.90
C ALA A 69 17.32 21.35 -12.42
N ARG A 70 16.95 20.71 -13.53
CA ARG A 70 15.63 20.83 -14.16
C ARG A 70 15.14 19.46 -14.63
N LEU A 71 13.86 19.20 -14.41
CA LEU A 71 13.17 18.02 -14.92
C LEU A 71 12.52 18.32 -16.28
N PRO A 72 12.53 17.38 -17.22
CA PRO A 72 11.71 17.47 -18.45
C PRO A 72 10.22 17.57 -18.10
N ASP A 73 9.42 18.05 -19.04
CA ASP A 73 7.97 18.02 -18.91
C ASP A 73 7.45 16.57 -18.95
N ASP A 74 6.25 16.33 -18.41
CA ASP A 74 5.61 15.01 -18.31
C ASP A 74 6.43 13.96 -17.52
N THR A 75 7.35 14.44 -16.67
CA THR A 75 8.16 13.57 -15.81
C THR A 75 7.33 12.92 -14.71
N LEU A 76 7.66 11.67 -14.42
CA LEU A 76 7.26 10.96 -13.21
C LEU A 76 8.46 10.91 -12.25
N VAL A 77 8.35 11.53 -11.09
CA VAL A 77 9.32 11.41 -9.99
C VAL A 77 8.84 10.33 -9.03
N VAL A 78 9.65 9.31 -8.80
CA VAL A 78 9.36 8.24 -7.82
C VAL A 78 10.23 8.46 -6.59
N VAL A 79 9.60 8.55 -5.42
CA VAL A 79 10.27 8.76 -4.13
C VAL A 79 10.00 7.56 -3.22
N PRO A 80 10.90 6.57 -3.17
CA PRO A 80 10.79 5.39 -2.30
C PRO A 80 10.98 5.73 -0.84
N GLY A 81 10.54 4.83 0.04
CA GLY A 81 10.82 4.90 1.47
C GLY A 81 12.25 4.48 1.84
N HIS A 82 12.58 4.68 3.10
CA HIS A 82 13.85 4.28 3.71
C HIS A 82 13.60 3.52 5.02
N ALA A 83 14.57 2.74 5.45
CA ALA A 83 14.53 1.99 6.70
C ALA A 83 15.26 2.74 7.81
N ASP A 84 14.69 2.75 9.02
CA ASP A 84 15.37 3.28 10.20
C ASP A 84 16.60 2.42 10.56
N LEU A 85 16.43 1.09 10.52
CA LEU A 85 17.45 0.10 10.84
C LEU A 85 17.68 -0.81 9.62
N PRO A 86 18.71 -0.54 8.81
CA PRO A 86 19.12 -1.42 7.71
C PRO A 86 19.80 -2.69 8.23
N LEU A 87 19.81 -3.73 7.42
CA LEU A 87 20.57 -4.94 7.68
C LEU A 87 22.09 -4.63 7.52
N GLY A 88 22.89 -5.07 8.49
CA GLY A 88 24.35 -4.84 8.51
C GLY A 88 24.74 -3.43 8.97
N GLU A 89 26.02 -3.09 8.82
CA GLU A 89 26.52 -1.76 9.19
C GLU A 89 26.05 -0.70 8.18
N PRO A 90 25.55 0.46 8.67
CA PRO A 90 25.13 1.54 7.78
C PRO A 90 26.33 2.07 6.97
N VAL A 91 26.16 2.16 5.65
CA VAL A 91 27.16 2.76 4.73
C VAL A 91 27.35 4.26 4.99
N THR A 92 26.35 4.91 5.62
CA THR A 92 26.38 6.34 5.95
C THR A 92 26.11 6.56 7.44
N SER A 93 26.82 7.51 8.05
CA SER A 93 26.51 7.96 9.41
C SER A 93 25.14 8.67 9.48
N ASP A 94 24.57 8.77 10.68
CA ASP A 94 23.27 9.44 10.85
C ASP A 94 23.32 10.92 10.44
N ALA A 95 24.44 11.61 10.67
CA ALA A 95 24.63 12.99 10.21
C ALA A 95 24.63 13.09 8.66
N GLN A 96 25.29 12.17 7.98
CA GLN A 96 25.26 12.09 6.51
C GLN A 96 23.88 11.70 6.00
N HIS A 97 23.19 10.81 6.69
CA HIS A 97 21.82 10.43 6.36
C HIS A 97 20.90 11.66 6.38
N ALA A 98 20.90 12.43 7.48
CA ALA A 98 20.12 13.65 7.61
C ALA A 98 20.47 14.70 6.54
N ALA A 99 21.77 14.88 6.24
CA ALA A 99 22.21 15.81 5.19
C ALA A 99 21.74 15.39 3.80
N HIS A 100 21.76 14.07 3.50
CA HIS A 100 21.25 13.53 2.24
C HIS A 100 19.72 13.68 2.11
N GLU A 101 18.95 13.46 3.18
CA GLU A 101 17.51 13.71 3.17
C GLU A 101 17.20 15.19 2.92
N GLN A 102 17.91 16.10 3.60
CA GLN A 102 17.73 17.54 3.38
C GLN A 102 18.07 17.94 1.94
N ALA A 103 19.09 17.34 1.32
CA ALA A 103 19.42 17.58 -0.08
C ALA A 103 18.30 17.13 -1.02
N ILE A 104 17.68 15.95 -0.75
CA ILE A 104 16.53 15.43 -1.50
C ILE A 104 15.32 16.37 -1.33
N VAL A 105 14.96 16.74 -0.11
CA VAL A 105 13.85 17.64 0.19
C VAL A 105 14.03 18.98 -0.51
N GLY A 106 15.23 19.56 -0.42
CA GLY A 106 15.55 20.81 -1.10
C GLY A 106 15.46 20.70 -2.63
N TRP A 107 15.91 19.57 -3.19
CA TRP A 107 15.78 19.30 -4.63
C TRP A 107 14.32 19.13 -5.05
N LEU A 108 13.53 18.33 -4.36
CA LEU A 108 12.09 18.14 -4.63
C LEU A 108 11.34 19.48 -4.67
N ARG A 109 11.57 20.33 -3.64
CA ARG A 109 10.93 21.65 -3.54
C ARG A 109 11.24 22.56 -4.72
N ARG A 110 12.47 22.52 -5.25
CA ARG A 110 12.89 23.37 -6.38
C ARG A 110 12.53 22.81 -7.75
N SER A 111 12.51 21.48 -7.89
CA SER A 111 12.45 20.84 -9.21
C SER A 111 11.03 20.38 -9.59
N VAL A 112 10.16 20.11 -8.60
CA VAL A 112 8.77 19.74 -8.86
C VAL A 112 7.94 20.99 -9.09
N ARG A 113 7.36 21.09 -10.28
CA ARG A 113 6.48 22.16 -10.73
C ARG A 113 5.19 21.55 -11.30
N PRO A 114 4.14 22.35 -11.57
CA PRO A 114 2.94 21.86 -12.29
C PRO A 114 3.34 21.12 -13.58
N GLY A 115 2.68 20.01 -13.87
CA GLY A 115 3.01 19.09 -14.97
C GLY A 115 4.00 17.97 -14.58
N ILE A 116 4.58 17.99 -13.38
CA ILE A 116 5.45 16.94 -12.86
C ILE A 116 4.67 16.05 -11.88
N ARG A 117 4.49 14.79 -12.23
CA ARG A 117 3.85 13.79 -11.34
C ARG A 117 4.84 13.30 -10.30
N VAL A 118 4.39 13.21 -9.05
CA VAL A 118 5.19 12.69 -7.95
C VAL A 118 4.50 11.45 -7.37
N ALA A 119 5.16 10.31 -7.47
CA ALA A 119 4.74 9.05 -6.86
C ALA A 119 5.60 8.75 -5.63
N THR A 120 5.03 8.84 -4.44
CA THR A 120 5.72 8.48 -3.20
C THR A 120 5.33 7.07 -2.77
N ILE A 121 6.29 6.33 -2.25
CA ILE A 121 6.11 4.95 -1.82
C ILE A 121 6.56 4.86 -0.36
N CYS A 122 5.71 4.31 0.52
CA CYS A 122 6.01 4.14 1.94
C CYS A 122 6.38 5.49 2.62
N SER A 123 7.45 5.52 3.41
CA SER A 123 7.97 6.73 4.06
C SER A 123 8.51 7.79 3.08
N GLY A 124 8.59 7.50 1.78
CA GLY A 124 8.89 8.52 0.76
C GLY A 124 7.91 9.70 0.76
N ALA A 125 6.67 9.51 1.25
CA ALA A 125 5.69 10.57 1.47
C ALA A 125 6.17 11.61 2.49
N ILE A 126 7.00 11.24 3.46
CA ILE A 126 7.58 12.16 4.45
C ILE A 126 8.53 13.16 3.78
N LEU A 127 9.37 12.69 2.85
CA LEU A 127 10.27 13.57 2.10
C LEU A 127 9.49 14.56 1.23
N ALA A 128 8.42 14.08 0.58
CA ALA A 128 7.53 14.93 -0.20
C ALA A 128 6.77 15.95 0.67
N ALA A 129 6.31 15.54 1.86
CA ALA A 129 5.68 16.40 2.85
C ALA A 129 6.62 17.54 3.29
N ARG A 130 7.84 17.22 3.70
CA ARG A 130 8.89 18.20 4.07
C ARG A 130 9.24 19.14 2.92
N ALA A 131 9.05 18.70 1.68
CA ALA A 131 9.21 19.56 0.50
C ALA A 131 7.98 20.45 0.22
N GLY A 132 6.87 20.33 0.96
CA GLY A 132 5.62 21.07 0.75
C GLY A 132 4.78 20.56 -0.44
N LEU A 133 5.09 19.36 -0.95
CA LEU A 133 4.43 18.83 -2.16
C LEU A 133 3.08 18.18 -1.89
N LEU A 134 2.74 17.94 -0.64
CA LEU A 134 1.49 17.30 -0.23
C LEU A 134 0.50 18.29 0.41
N ASP A 135 0.86 19.56 0.51
CA ASP A 135 0.00 20.60 1.08
C ASP A 135 -1.31 20.75 0.29
N GLY A 136 -2.45 20.61 0.98
CA GLY A 136 -3.78 20.66 0.39
C GLY A 136 -4.18 19.43 -0.43
N HIS A 137 -3.31 18.42 -0.53
CA HIS A 137 -3.59 17.20 -1.28
C HIS A 137 -4.05 16.05 -0.39
N ALA A 138 -4.92 15.17 -0.94
CA ALA A 138 -5.18 13.87 -0.35
C ALA A 138 -3.98 12.96 -0.54
N CYS A 139 -3.54 12.29 0.52
CA CYS A 139 -2.35 11.44 0.49
C CYS A 139 -2.43 10.29 1.49
N THR A 140 -1.56 9.30 1.32
CA THR A 140 -1.35 8.21 2.27
C THR A 140 0.14 7.89 2.41
N THR A 141 0.47 7.06 3.37
CA THR A 141 1.81 6.53 3.62
C THR A 141 1.69 5.16 4.28
N HIS A 142 2.79 4.51 4.62
CA HIS A 142 2.79 3.31 5.42
C HIS A 142 2.10 3.54 6.77
N HIS A 143 1.29 2.58 7.23
CA HIS A 143 0.50 2.71 8.46
C HIS A 143 1.33 3.13 9.68
N GLY A 144 2.60 2.69 9.77
CA GLY A 144 3.54 3.10 10.83
C GLY A 144 4.05 4.54 10.72
N CYS A 145 3.78 5.24 9.61
CA CYS A 145 4.25 6.62 9.36
C CYS A 145 3.12 7.65 9.29
N THR A 146 1.86 7.25 9.50
CA THR A 146 0.68 8.10 9.35
C THR A 146 0.73 9.33 10.26
N ASP A 147 1.02 9.13 11.55
CA ASP A 147 1.14 10.22 12.52
C ASP A 147 2.30 11.18 12.19
N GLN A 148 3.40 10.63 11.67
CA GLN A 148 4.53 11.45 11.23
C GLN A 148 4.14 12.28 10.01
N LEU A 149 3.47 11.69 9.01
CA LEU A 149 2.99 12.41 7.84
C LEU A 149 2.06 13.55 8.20
N ALA A 150 1.11 13.33 9.12
CA ALA A 150 0.18 14.35 9.59
C ALA A 150 0.89 15.52 10.29
N ARG A 151 1.99 15.26 11.02
CA ARG A 151 2.81 16.30 11.63
C ARG A 151 3.64 17.10 10.62
N GLU A 152 4.21 16.42 9.61
CA GLU A 152 5.10 17.04 8.60
C GLU A 152 4.31 17.82 7.53
N ALA A 153 3.05 17.47 7.27
CA ALA A 153 2.15 18.14 6.34
C ALA A 153 0.77 18.40 6.97
N PRO A 154 0.65 19.38 7.91
CA PRO A 154 -0.62 19.64 8.63
C PRO A 154 -1.78 20.06 7.73
N SER A 155 -1.49 20.60 6.54
CA SER A 155 -2.49 21.01 5.53
C SER A 155 -2.87 19.90 4.55
N ALA A 156 -2.21 18.73 4.61
CA ALA A 156 -2.55 17.59 3.77
C ALA A 156 -3.77 16.82 4.32
N HIS A 157 -4.51 16.20 3.42
CA HIS A 157 -5.63 15.33 3.77
C HIS A 157 -5.18 13.87 3.87
N VAL A 158 -4.56 13.51 4.98
CA VAL A 158 -4.03 12.15 5.18
C VAL A 158 -5.18 11.13 5.22
N ARG A 159 -5.13 10.15 4.32
CA ARG A 159 -6.06 9.04 4.22
C ARG A 159 -5.42 7.81 4.85
N GLU A 160 -5.83 7.52 6.07
CA GLU A 160 -5.36 6.34 6.78
C GLU A 160 -5.85 5.04 6.13
N ASN A 161 -5.08 3.99 6.29
CA ASN A 161 -5.44 2.63 5.89
C ASN A 161 -5.88 2.53 4.41
N ARG A 162 -5.16 3.20 3.50
CA ARG A 162 -5.33 3.13 2.04
C ARG A 162 -4.08 2.57 1.40
N LEU A 163 -4.22 1.67 0.42
CA LEU A 163 -3.08 1.15 -0.32
C LEU A 163 -2.37 2.24 -1.10
N TYR A 164 -3.15 3.04 -1.82
CA TYR A 164 -2.63 4.24 -2.49
C TYR A 164 -3.74 5.29 -2.65
N VAL A 165 -3.31 6.53 -2.80
CA VAL A 165 -4.17 7.69 -3.07
C VAL A 165 -3.61 8.43 -4.28
N VAL A 166 -4.49 8.79 -5.21
CA VAL A 166 -4.17 9.61 -6.38
C VAL A 166 -4.96 10.90 -6.27
N ASP A 167 -4.26 12.02 -6.21
CA ASP A 167 -4.85 13.35 -6.17
C ASP A 167 -4.10 14.25 -7.17
N GLY A 168 -4.63 14.33 -8.38
CA GLY A 168 -4.00 15.02 -9.49
C GLY A 168 -2.62 14.47 -9.81
N GLU A 169 -1.59 15.30 -9.68
CA GLU A 169 -0.19 14.95 -9.93
C GLU A 169 0.51 14.34 -8.70
N ARG A 170 -0.19 14.18 -7.60
CA ARG A 170 0.31 13.58 -6.35
C ARG A 170 -0.24 12.18 -6.21
N LEU A 171 0.67 11.23 -6.24
CA LEU A 171 0.38 9.80 -6.14
C LEU A 171 1.13 9.27 -4.92
N THR A 172 0.44 8.71 -3.96
CA THR A 172 1.07 8.25 -2.71
C THR A 172 0.63 6.82 -2.40
N SER A 173 1.51 5.98 -1.90
CA SER A 173 1.17 4.60 -1.55
C SER A 173 1.73 4.18 -0.19
N ALA A 174 1.09 3.16 0.39
CA ALA A 174 1.50 2.54 1.65
C ALA A 174 2.90 1.89 1.61
N GLY A 175 3.44 1.70 0.42
CA GLY A 175 4.75 1.11 0.25
C GLY A 175 4.75 -0.40 0.15
N ILE A 176 5.95 -0.95 0.05
CA ILE A 176 6.23 -2.37 -0.15
C ILE A 176 5.44 -2.85 -1.39
N THR A 177 4.49 -3.77 -1.23
CA THR A 177 3.70 -4.30 -2.35
C THR A 177 2.69 -3.29 -2.91
N ALA A 178 2.21 -2.34 -2.12
CA ALA A 178 1.27 -1.29 -2.59
C ALA A 178 1.92 -0.33 -3.60
N GLY A 179 3.26 -0.23 -3.62
CA GLY A 179 3.98 0.47 -4.68
C GLY A 179 3.84 -0.18 -6.05
N ILE A 180 3.72 -1.51 -6.10
CA ILE A 180 3.41 -2.26 -7.32
C ILE A 180 2.00 -1.91 -7.81
N ASP A 181 1.00 -1.90 -6.92
CA ASP A 181 -0.39 -1.56 -7.27
C ASP A 181 -0.48 -0.12 -7.80
N LEU A 182 0.21 0.83 -7.16
CA LEU A 182 0.27 2.21 -7.64
C LEU A 182 0.88 2.30 -9.05
N MET A 183 1.98 1.59 -9.32
CA MET A 183 2.57 1.61 -10.67
C MET A 183 1.73 0.88 -11.70
N LEU A 184 1.02 -0.19 -11.34
CA LEU A 184 0.02 -0.81 -12.22
C LEU A 184 -1.12 0.16 -12.56
N HIS A 185 -1.56 0.98 -11.60
CA HIS A 185 -2.52 2.06 -11.86
C HIS A 185 -1.96 3.11 -12.83
N VAL A 186 -0.70 3.54 -12.65
CA VAL A 186 -0.02 4.47 -13.56
C VAL A 186 0.08 3.89 -14.98
N VAL A 187 0.48 2.63 -15.11
CA VAL A 187 0.56 1.93 -16.40
C VAL A 187 -0.82 1.82 -17.05
N ALA A 188 -1.86 1.50 -16.29
CA ALA A 188 -3.23 1.44 -16.78
C ALA A 188 -3.70 2.78 -17.38
N GLY A 189 -3.35 3.90 -16.72
CA GLY A 189 -3.69 5.25 -17.19
C GLY A 189 -2.90 5.72 -18.41
N LEU A 190 -1.64 5.30 -18.57
CA LEU A 190 -0.75 5.78 -19.62
C LEU A 190 -0.66 4.84 -20.83
N ALA A 191 -0.65 3.53 -20.61
CA ALA A 191 -0.47 2.50 -21.62
C ALA A 191 -1.71 1.60 -21.80
N GLY A 192 -2.76 1.81 -21.00
CA GLY A 192 -4.02 1.09 -21.08
C GLY A 192 -4.13 -0.11 -20.12
N ALA A 193 -5.38 -0.45 -19.76
CA ALA A 193 -5.70 -1.49 -18.78
C ALA A 193 -5.20 -2.89 -19.22
N ALA A 194 -5.23 -3.20 -20.52
CA ALA A 194 -4.76 -4.49 -21.04
C ALA A 194 -3.26 -4.71 -20.75
N VAL A 195 -2.44 -3.67 -20.93
CA VAL A 195 -1.00 -3.70 -20.62
C VAL A 195 -0.79 -3.92 -19.11
N ALA A 196 -1.51 -3.19 -18.27
CA ALA A 196 -1.41 -3.36 -16.82
C ALA A 196 -1.77 -4.79 -16.37
N VAL A 197 -2.78 -5.41 -17.00
CA VAL A 197 -3.16 -6.82 -16.76
C VAL A 197 -2.04 -7.77 -17.19
N ALA A 198 -1.43 -7.57 -18.35
CA ALA A 198 -0.32 -8.40 -18.83
C ALA A 198 0.89 -8.31 -17.89
N VAL A 199 1.22 -7.10 -17.44
CA VAL A 199 2.29 -6.84 -16.45
C VAL A 199 1.98 -7.53 -15.12
N ALA A 200 0.76 -7.40 -14.58
CA ALA A 200 0.34 -8.03 -13.33
C ALA A 200 0.45 -9.56 -13.39
N ARG A 201 0.06 -10.18 -14.51
CA ARG A 201 0.23 -11.62 -14.75
C ARG A 201 1.69 -12.05 -14.75
N PHE A 202 2.56 -11.29 -15.42
CA PHE A 202 4.00 -11.58 -15.44
C PHE A 202 4.62 -11.51 -14.04
N LEU A 203 4.23 -10.52 -13.23
CA LEU A 203 4.71 -10.35 -11.86
C LEU A 203 4.04 -11.33 -10.87
N VAL A 204 3.14 -12.21 -11.35
CA VAL A 204 2.37 -13.16 -10.51
C VAL A 204 1.59 -12.42 -9.42
N VAL A 205 1.13 -11.21 -9.69
CA VAL A 205 0.24 -10.46 -8.81
C VAL A 205 -1.15 -11.08 -8.93
N TYR A 206 -1.51 -11.92 -7.95
CA TYR A 206 -2.72 -12.74 -7.97
C TYR A 206 -4.00 -11.91 -7.84
N LEU A 207 -4.00 -10.86 -7.02
CA LEU A 207 -5.12 -9.95 -6.80
C LEU A 207 -4.71 -8.53 -7.21
N ARG A 208 -5.47 -7.89 -8.12
CA ARG A 208 -5.41 -6.43 -8.29
C ARG A 208 -6.10 -5.80 -7.10
N ARG A 209 -5.36 -5.00 -6.36
CA ARG A 209 -5.88 -4.23 -5.24
C ARG A 209 -6.18 -2.80 -5.69
N ALA A 210 -7.30 -2.24 -5.19
CA ALA A 210 -7.67 -0.86 -5.44
C ALA A 210 -7.00 0.08 -4.43
N GLY A 211 -6.90 1.38 -4.75
CA GLY A 211 -6.32 2.37 -3.85
C GLY A 211 -7.06 2.43 -2.51
N ASP A 212 -8.37 2.26 -2.54
CA ASP A 212 -9.24 2.29 -1.36
C ASP A 212 -9.20 1.00 -0.51
N ASP A 213 -8.52 -0.05 -0.98
CA ASP A 213 -8.34 -1.25 -0.18
C ASP A 213 -7.49 -0.95 1.06
N PRO A 214 -7.76 -1.62 2.19
CA PRO A 214 -7.01 -1.40 3.42
C PRO A 214 -5.57 -1.90 3.31
N GLN A 215 -4.62 -1.17 3.89
CA GLN A 215 -3.21 -1.59 3.99
C GLN A 215 -3.06 -2.89 4.79
N LEU A 216 -3.76 -2.93 5.91
CA LEU A 216 -3.85 -4.13 6.73
C LEU A 216 -5.09 -4.90 6.29
N SER A 217 -4.86 -5.96 5.53
CA SER A 217 -5.94 -6.88 5.18
C SER A 217 -6.62 -7.37 6.46
N PRO A 218 -7.95 -7.29 6.57
CA PRO A 218 -8.67 -7.88 7.71
C PRO A 218 -8.30 -9.35 7.94
N TRP A 219 -7.93 -10.07 6.87
CA TRP A 219 -7.46 -11.46 6.92
C TRP A 219 -6.09 -11.64 7.59
N LEU A 220 -5.25 -10.60 7.63
CA LEU A 220 -3.92 -10.60 8.26
C LEU A 220 -3.92 -9.91 9.63
N GLU A 221 -4.95 -9.14 9.94
CA GLU A 221 -5.02 -8.43 11.20
C GLU A 221 -5.18 -9.39 12.38
N GLY A 222 -4.43 -9.13 13.46
CA GLY A 222 -4.36 -10.04 14.60
C GLY A 222 -3.57 -11.32 14.33
N ARG A 223 -2.85 -11.44 13.18
CA ARG A 223 -2.02 -12.61 12.80
C ARG A 223 -0.51 -12.37 12.95
N ASN A 224 -0.10 -11.26 13.52
CA ASN A 224 1.30 -10.90 13.77
C ASN A 224 1.91 -11.60 15.00
N HIS A 225 1.55 -12.85 15.23
CA HIS A 225 2.04 -13.72 16.30
C HIS A 225 2.37 -15.10 15.74
N MET A 226 3.15 -15.90 16.48
CA MET A 226 3.55 -17.25 16.09
C MET A 226 2.83 -18.36 16.88
N HIS A 227 1.67 -18.06 17.48
CA HIS A 227 0.97 -19.03 18.34
C HIS A 227 0.15 -20.04 17.51
N PRO A 228 0.53 -21.35 17.46
CA PRO A 228 -0.08 -22.31 16.53
C PRO A 228 -1.58 -22.53 16.74
N SER A 229 -2.06 -22.53 18.00
CA SER A 229 -3.47 -22.74 18.30
C SER A 229 -4.35 -21.58 17.84
N ILE A 230 -3.83 -20.33 17.94
CA ILE A 230 -4.57 -19.17 17.44
C ILE A 230 -4.60 -19.21 15.91
N HIS A 231 -3.48 -19.53 15.25
CA HIS A 231 -3.46 -19.67 13.78
C HIS A 231 -4.48 -20.70 13.29
N ARG A 232 -4.58 -21.89 13.93
CA ARG A 232 -5.60 -22.87 13.56
C ARG A 232 -7.03 -22.32 13.65
N ALA A 233 -7.35 -21.61 14.74
CA ALA A 233 -8.67 -20.98 14.88
C ALA A 233 -8.91 -19.89 13.82
N GLN A 234 -7.90 -19.08 13.54
CA GLN A 234 -7.95 -18.02 12.53
C GLN A 234 -8.08 -18.61 11.12
N ASP A 235 -7.35 -19.67 10.79
CA ASP A 235 -7.44 -20.37 9.50
C ASP A 235 -8.81 -20.98 9.29
N ALA A 236 -9.41 -21.57 10.33
CA ALA A 236 -10.77 -22.11 10.26
C ALA A 236 -11.81 -21.04 9.95
N VAL A 237 -11.73 -19.87 10.60
CA VAL A 237 -12.61 -18.72 10.33
C VAL A 237 -12.35 -18.16 8.93
N ALA A 238 -11.09 -18.02 8.54
CA ALA A 238 -10.72 -17.47 7.23
C ALA A 238 -11.20 -18.39 6.08
N GLY A 239 -11.18 -19.72 6.29
CA GLY A 239 -11.67 -20.68 5.30
C GLY A 239 -13.18 -20.62 5.06
N ASP A 240 -13.96 -20.26 6.07
CA ASP A 240 -15.43 -20.10 5.96
C ASP A 240 -15.93 -19.11 7.03
N PRO A 241 -15.89 -17.78 6.81
CA PRO A 241 -16.35 -16.79 7.78
C PRO A 241 -17.86 -16.85 8.03
N ALA A 242 -18.62 -17.30 7.04
CA ALA A 242 -20.08 -17.35 7.10
C ALA A 242 -20.61 -18.47 8.02
N ARG A 243 -19.81 -19.52 8.23
CA ARG A 243 -20.16 -20.61 9.13
C ARG A 243 -20.47 -20.09 10.54
N GLU A 244 -21.35 -20.79 11.25
CA GLU A 244 -21.65 -20.47 12.66
C GLU A 244 -20.44 -20.82 13.55
N TRP A 245 -19.71 -19.79 13.95
CA TRP A 245 -18.55 -19.88 14.81
C TRP A 245 -18.88 -19.48 16.26
N THR A 246 -18.89 -20.47 17.15
CA THR A 246 -18.89 -20.23 18.59
C THR A 246 -17.46 -20.34 19.14
N VAL A 247 -17.20 -19.73 20.31
CA VAL A 247 -15.90 -19.88 21.00
C VAL A 247 -15.58 -21.37 21.25
N THR A 248 -16.61 -22.18 21.55
CA THR A 248 -16.46 -23.61 21.77
C THR A 248 -16.09 -24.36 20.49
N ALA A 249 -16.70 -24.01 19.35
CA ALA A 249 -16.36 -24.62 18.07
C ALA A 249 -14.93 -24.28 17.67
N LEU A 250 -14.52 -23.03 17.79
CA LEU A 250 -13.15 -22.58 17.48
C LEU A 250 -12.10 -23.17 18.43
N ALA A 251 -12.45 -23.36 19.70
CA ALA A 251 -11.56 -24.00 20.66
C ALA A 251 -11.26 -25.47 20.31
N ARG A 252 -12.23 -26.17 19.70
CA ARG A 252 -12.03 -27.53 19.16
C ARG A 252 -11.07 -27.50 17.96
N GLU A 253 -11.26 -26.60 17.02
CA GLU A 253 -10.34 -26.41 15.87
C GLU A 253 -8.92 -26.08 16.33
N ALA A 254 -8.82 -25.25 17.40
CA ALA A 254 -7.54 -24.86 17.99
C ALA A 254 -6.90 -25.95 18.89
N ALA A 255 -7.63 -27.04 19.20
CA ALA A 255 -7.24 -28.11 20.14
C ALA A 255 -6.87 -27.58 21.54
N ILE A 256 -7.68 -26.63 22.07
CA ILE A 256 -7.53 -26.05 23.42
C ILE A 256 -8.90 -25.78 24.05
N SER A 257 -8.92 -25.42 25.34
CA SER A 257 -10.19 -25.07 26.02
C SER A 257 -10.73 -23.69 25.57
N PRO A 258 -12.06 -23.45 25.59
CA PRO A 258 -12.66 -22.17 25.24
C PRO A 258 -12.11 -20.99 26.06
N ARG A 259 -11.88 -21.18 27.36
CA ARG A 259 -11.29 -20.16 28.23
C ARG A 259 -9.85 -19.81 27.82
N HIS A 260 -9.08 -20.83 27.47
CA HIS A 260 -7.70 -20.64 27.02
C HIS A 260 -7.66 -19.92 25.67
N LEU A 261 -8.53 -20.30 24.70
CA LEU A 261 -8.65 -19.63 23.42
C LEU A 261 -8.97 -18.14 23.60
N SER A 262 -9.97 -17.80 24.42
CA SER A 262 -10.37 -16.41 24.66
C SER A 262 -9.23 -15.58 25.27
N ARG A 263 -8.48 -16.14 26.22
CA ARG A 263 -7.31 -15.48 26.82
C ARG A 263 -6.22 -15.23 25.77
N LEU A 264 -5.87 -16.26 25.02
CA LEU A 264 -4.83 -16.16 23.99
C LEU A 264 -5.19 -15.17 22.86
N PHE A 265 -6.46 -15.13 22.43
CA PHE A 265 -6.90 -14.15 21.42
C PHE A 265 -6.72 -12.71 21.92
N ASN A 266 -7.13 -12.41 23.15
CA ASN A 266 -6.93 -11.08 23.73
C ASN A 266 -5.43 -10.73 23.86
N GLU A 267 -4.61 -11.69 24.30
CA GLU A 267 -3.19 -11.49 24.54
C GLU A 267 -2.37 -11.29 23.25
N HIS A 268 -2.64 -12.09 22.22
CA HIS A 268 -1.82 -12.15 21.02
C HIS A 268 -2.46 -11.48 19.79
N ALA A 269 -3.79 -11.53 19.65
CA ALA A 269 -4.50 -10.90 18.54
C ALA A 269 -5.06 -9.50 18.88
N GLY A 270 -4.98 -9.08 20.14
CA GLY A 270 -5.45 -7.76 20.60
C GLY A 270 -6.98 -7.57 20.53
N MET A 271 -7.73 -8.66 20.32
CA MET A 271 -9.20 -8.60 20.16
C MET A 271 -9.87 -9.87 20.69
N SER A 272 -11.18 -9.82 20.90
CA SER A 272 -11.95 -11.01 21.28
C SER A 272 -12.13 -11.96 20.08
N VAL A 273 -12.37 -13.25 20.36
CA VAL A 273 -12.73 -14.26 19.33
C VAL A 273 -13.96 -13.80 18.53
N THR A 274 -14.97 -13.26 19.19
CA THR A 274 -16.20 -12.76 18.56
C THR A 274 -15.93 -11.56 17.65
N ASP A 275 -15.07 -10.64 18.08
CA ASP A 275 -14.72 -9.49 17.24
C ASP A 275 -13.93 -9.93 16.00
N TYR A 276 -13.02 -10.90 16.13
CA TYR A 276 -12.31 -11.50 15.01
C TYR A 276 -13.27 -12.12 13.99
N VAL A 277 -14.20 -12.98 14.43
CA VAL A 277 -15.22 -13.59 13.55
C VAL A 277 -16.07 -12.51 12.85
N ASN A 278 -16.55 -11.52 13.60
CA ASN A 278 -17.34 -10.43 13.01
C ASN A 278 -16.55 -9.61 12.00
N ARG A 279 -15.26 -9.40 12.24
CA ARG A 279 -14.37 -8.71 11.31
C ARG A 279 -14.21 -9.46 10.01
N MET A 280 -14.00 -10.78 10.05
CA MET A 280 -13.91 -11.62 8.86
C MET A 280 -15.22 -11.65 8.07
N ARG A 281 -16.37 -11.69 8.76
CA ARG A 281 -17.69 -11.57 8.13
C ARG A 281 -17.92 -10.22 7.47
N VAL A 282 -17.46 -9.12 8.08
CA VAL A 282 -17.52 -7.78 7.48
C VAL A 282 -16.64 -7.71 6.24
N ALA A 283 -15.44 -8.31 6.25
CA ALA A 283 -14.58 -8.40 5.08
C ALA A 283 -15.26 -9.14 3.92
N LEU A 284 -15.84 -10.31 4.20
CA LEU A 284 -16.63 -11.08 3.20
C LEU A 284 -17.83 -10.27 2.70
N ALA A 285 -18.56 -9.56 3.58
CA ALA A 285 -19.66 -8.70 3.18
C ALA A 285 -19.18 -7.57 2.25
N SER A 286 -18.01 -6.98 2.49
CA SER A 286 -17.42 -5.97 1.61
C SER A 286 -17.13 -6.51 0.21
N GLU A 287 -16.55 -7.71 0.13
CA GLU A 287 -16.29 -8.39 -1.14
C GLU A 287 -17.61 -8.67 -1.91
N LEU A 288 -18.64 -9.16 -1.21
CA LEU A 288 -19.95 -9.41 -1.80
C LEU A 288 -20.62 -8.12 -2.30
N LEU A 289 -20.50 -7.02 -1.56
CA LEU A 289 -21.06 -5.72 -1.96
C LEU A 289 -20.38 -5.16 -3.20
N SER A 290 -19.06 -5.32 -3.32
CA SER A 290 -18.27 -4.82 -4.45
C SER A 290 -18.36 -5.72 -5.68
N GLY A 291 -18.50 -7.05 -5.47
CA GLY A 291 -18.47 -8.06 -6.54
C GLY A 291 -19.84 -8.57 -7.00
N SER A 292 -20.98 -8.07 -6.44
CA SER A 292 -22.30 -8.59 -6.77
C SER A 292 -23.41 -7.55 -6.68
N GLN A 293 -24.59 -7.88 -7.25
CA GLN A 293 -25.82 -7.09 -7.15
C GLN A 293 -26.77 -7.58 -6.03
N LEU A 294 -26.27 -8.35 -5.08
CA LEU A 294 -27.07 -8.86 -3.97
C LEU A 294 -27.67 -7.72 -3.14
N ASP A 295 -28.89 -7.90 -2.65
CA ASP A 295 -29.45 -6.96 -1.68
C ASP A 295 -28.78 -7.10 -0.30
N MET A 296 -29.08 -6.19 0.61
CA MET A 296 -28.42 -6.11 1.90
C MET A 296 -28.73 -7.31 2.82
N GLU A 297 -29.93 -7.91 2.69
CA GLU A 297 -30.32 -9.10 3.45
C GLU A 297 -29.57 -10.33 2.93
N ALA A 298 -29.46 -10.51 1.62
CA ALA A 298 -28.70 -11.59 1.01
C ALA A 298 -27.19 -11.46 1.31
N VAL A 299 -26.64 -10.24 1.32
CA VAL A 299 -25.23 -10.01 1.73
C VAL A 299 -25.04 -10.38 3.20
N ALA A 300 -25.95 -9.98 4.08
CA ALA A 300 -25.86 -10.34 5.50
C ALA A 300 -25.90 -11.85 5.71
N GLU A 301 -26.84 -12.55 5.08
CA GLU A 301 -26.96 -14.00 5.15
C GLU A 301 -25.69 -14.70 4.64
N ARG A 302 -25.22 -14.36 3.44
CA ARG A 302 -24.04 -14.98 2.82
C ARG A 302 -22.74 -14.67 3.53
N SER A 303 -22.69 -13.60 4.32
CA SER A 303 -21.54 -13.27 5.16
C SER A 303 -21.68 -13.78 6.61
N GLY A 304 -22.72 -14.57 6.90
CA GLY A 304 -22.91 -15.21 8.20
C GLY A 304 -23.56 -14.34 9.28
N PHE A 305 -24.16 -13.21 8.91
CA PHE A 305 -24.99 -12.42 9.82
C PHE A 305 -26.45 -12.85 9.75
N GLY A 306 -27.12 -12.91 10.90
CA GLY A 306 -28.54 -13.28 10.96
C GLY A 306 -29.51 -12.21 10.43
N SER A 307 -29.03 -10.99 10.09
CA SER A 307 -29.82 -9.92 9.49
C SER A 307 -28.95 -8.76 9.02
N ALA A 308 -29.47 -7.93 8.07
CA ALA A 308 -28.80 -6.69 7.65
C ALA A 308 -28.59 -5.70 8.82
N ARG A 309 -29.44 -5.73 9.85
CA ARG A 309 -29.23 -4.93 11.08
C ARG A 309 -27.97 -5.33 11.84
N GLN A 310 -27.73 -6.64 11.98
CA GLN A 310 -26.50 -7.14 12.62
C GLN A 310 -25.27 -6.80 11.77
N LEU A 311 -25.33 -6.98 10.45
CA LEU A 311 -24.28 -6.57 9.54
C LEU A 311 -23.95 -5.07 9.69
N ARG A 312 -24.94 -4.17 9.63
CA ARG A 312 -24.71 -2.72 9.78
C ARG A 312 -24.08 -2.37 11.12
N ARG A 313 -24.49 -3.02 12.21
CA ARG A 313 -23.91 -2.81 13.54
C ARG A 313 -22.45 -3.26 13.60
N ALA A 314 -22.13 -4.42 13.04
CA ALA A 314 -20.75 -4.92 12.97
C ALA A 314 -19.90 -4.04 12.05
N TRP A 315 -20.44 -3.69 10.88
CA TRP A 315 -19.78 -2.83 9.89
C TRP A 315 -19.31 -1.49 10.46
N GLY A 316 -20.18 -0.79 11.19
CA GLY A 316 -19.88 0.52 11.78
C GLY A 316 -18.77 0.52 12.84
N ARG A 317 -18.25 -0.65 13.25
CA ARG A 317 -17.08 -0.72 14.14
C ARG A 317 -15.76 -0.51 13.42
N TRP A 318 -15.69 -0.80 12.11
CA TRP A 318 -14.46 -0.78 11.34
C TRP A 318 -14.54 0.10 10.09
N ASN A 319 -15.73 0.58 9.73
CA ASN A 319 -15.94 1.40 8.54
C ASN A 319 -16.65 2.70 8.90
N ALA A 320 -16.12 3.82 8.44
CA ALA A 320 -16.71 5.15 8.67
C ALA A 320 -17.97 5.39 7.82
N LEU A 321 -18.07 4.76 6.64
CA LEU A 321 -19.21 4.88 5.74
C LEU A 321 -20.13 3.65 5.86
N PRO A 322 -21.44 3.82 5.67
CA PRO A 322 -22.38 2.70 5.72
C PRO A 322 -22.16 1.72 4.55
N PRO A 323 -22.55 0.42 4.70
CA PRO A 323 -22.35 -0.60 3.64
C PRO A 323 -22.95 -0.24 2.29
N SER A 324 -24.05 0.51 2.26
CA SER A 324 -24.69 0.97 1.01
C SER A 324 -23.80 1.90 0.18
N ARG A 325 -22.94 2.70 0.82
CA ARG A 325 -22.01 3.60 0.13
C ARG A 325 -20.81 2.87 -0.45
N SER A 326 -20.45 1.70 0.07
CA SER A 326 -19.34 0.91 -0.46
C SER A 326 -19.60 0.37 -1.85
N ARG A 327 -20.88 0.20 -2.24
CA ARG A 327 -21.27 -0.20 -3.59
C ARG A 327 -21.09 0.94 -4.60
N ASP A 328 -21.39 2.17 -4.20
CA ASP A 328 -21.32 3.35 -5.08
C ASP A 328 -19.86 3.73 -5.42
N LEU A 329 -18.89 3.29 -4.61
CA LEU A 329 -17.46 3.55 -4.81
C LEU A 329 -16.77 2.48 -5.68
N ALA A 330 -17.44 1.35 -5.94
CA ALA A 330 -16.92 0.24 -6.75
C ALA A 330 -17.45 0.25 -8.21
N SER A 331 -18.43 1.10 -8.52
CA SER A 331 -18.99 1.36 -9.86
C SER A 331 -18.36 2.60 -10.48
#